data_163a7ab319d0c475687ae7761ab13bec
#
_entry.id   163a7ab319d0c475687ae7761ab13bec
#
_cell.length_a   1.000
_cell.length_b   1.000
_cell.length_c   1.000
_cell.angle_alpha   90.00
_cell.angle_beta   90.00
_cell.angle_gamma   90.00
#
_symmetry.space_group_name_H-M   'P 1'
#
loop_
_entity.id
_entity.type
_entity.pdbx_description
1 polymer ?
#
loop_
_entity_poly.entity_id
_entity_poly.type
_entity_poly.pdbx_seq_one_letter_code
_entity_poly.pdbx_strand_id
1 'polypeptide(L)'
;MTMHLPPTPLSTTGAPHIATPESPDEIDHSPVTGKRCVIDGVEMVEVTFIAHEPRGREVLVHVNSLTDAIRTRLDPAVMTPLGDTGIQTLSWWLPADGCYSYRYWRSDEIPRDIGATREGWLRVHREGEPDPLNPDTLPAFDLRKQSVWRGPDFHPAPWAPAGEVEQRRWRLHDHGRFAVLPGDDRTLLLFDGLRWRLAGVASALRAAGFGHTVVAIDTGEGPQRAAWLTTARGCAPLVERARELVGAGREGVAAGQSFGGLACVELATHRPDLVTAVIAQSASLWFAGDPVPDPEAEGTLLRGLAAGTETLGVPVVVQAGTDERGLIQGVRRLAGVAERTGRLVAAEEFRGGHDLAWWRHGLLSGLSALV
;
A
#
# COMPACT_ATOMS: atom_id res chain seq x y z
N MET A 1 6.73 -11.23 -25.04
CA MET A 1 6.22 -10.22 -24.09
C MET A 1 7.37 -9.90 -23.15
N THR A 2 8.00 -8.76 -23.31
CA THR A 2 9.19 -8.39 -22.53
C THR A 2 8.73 -8.11 -21.10
N MET A 3 9.19 -8.90 -20.13
CA MET A 3 8.94 -8.62 -18.71
C MET A 3 9.62 -7.29 -18.39
N HIS A 4 8.82 -6.23 -18.24
CA HIS A 4 9.30 -5.00 -17.62
C HIS A 4 9.49 -5.27 -16.13
N LEU A 5 10.73 -5.45 -15.71
CA LEU A 5 11.07 -5.36 -14.29
C LEU A 5 10.72 -3.93 -13.83
N PRO A 6 10.19 -3.76 -12.61
CA PRO A 6 9.95 -2.44 -12.06
C PRO A 6 11.26 -1.64 -12.05
N PRO A 7 11.21 -0.31 -12.29
CA PRO A 7 12.41 0.50 -12.30
C PRO A 7 13.15 0.36 -10.97
N THR A 8 14.43 0.03 -11.04
CA THR A 8 15.33 0.18 -9.89
C THR A 8 15.42 1.67 -9.59
N PRO A 9 15.47 2.09 -8.30
CA PRO A 9 15.68 3.49 -7.96
C PRO A 9 16.88 4.02 -8.73
N LEU A 10 16.65 5.02 -9.57
CA LEU A 10 17.69 5.60 -10.39
C LEU A 10 18.24 6.82 -9.66
N SER A 11 19.46 6.69 -9.10
CA SER A 11 20.17 7.83 -8.54
C SER A 11 20.41 8.89 -9.61
N THR A 12 20.11 10.14 -9.29
CA THR A 12 20.54 11.25 -10.12
C THR A 12 22.05 11.44 -9.97
N THR A 13 22.75 11.50 -11.08
CA THR A 13 24.18 11.88 -11.06
C THR A 13 24.29 13.40 -11.03
N GLY A 14 24.81 13.97 -9.95
CA GLY A 14 25.04 15.40 -9.83
C GLY A 14 24.87 15.93 -8.42
N ALA A 15 25.22 17.19 -8.21
CA ALA A 15 25.01 17.87 -6.94
C ALA A 15 23.52 17.92 -6.59
N PRO A 16 23.15 17.85 -5.31
CA PRO A 16 21.77 17.99 -4.89
C PRO A 16 21.18 19.30 -5.42
N HIS A 17 19.91 19.27 -5.86
CA HIS A 17 19.23 20.44 -6.43
C HIS A 17 18.83 21.50 -5.41
N ILE A 18 19.25 21.34 -4.16
CA ILE A 18 19.12 22.39 -3.17
C ILE A 18 20.39 23.21 -3.11
N ALA A 19 20.27 24.53 -3.09
CA ALA A 19 21.38 25.39 -2.74
C ALA A 19 21.90 24.99 -1.35
N THR A 20 23.21 24.99 -1.15
CA THR A 20 23.77 24.75 0.18
C THR A 20 23.24 25.83 1.12
N PRO A 21 22.42 25.49 2.14
CA PRO A 21 21.86 26.48 3.03
C PRO A 21 22.97 27.06 3.94
N GLU A 22 22.81 28.29 4.36
CA GLU A 22 23.69 28.91 5.36
C GLU A 22 23.43 28.30 6.74
N SER A 23 22.19 27.84 7.01
CA SER A 23 21.76 27.13 8.21
C SER A 23 20.85 25.96 7.87
N PRO A 24 20.91 24.82 8.61
CA PRO A 24 19.94 23.73 8.48
C PRO A 24 18.48 24.16 8.64
N ASP A 25 18.22 25.22 9.43
CA ASP A 25 16.88 25.73 9.71
C ASP A 25 16.23 26.43 8.49
N GLU A 26 16.99 26.70 7.43
CA GLU A 26 16.46 27.25 6.17
C GLU A 26 15.70 26.21 5.34
N ILE A 27 15.85 24.93 5.68
CA ILE A 27 15.12 23.85 5.00
C ILE A 27 13.87 23.52 5.81
N ASP A 28 12.73 23.89 5.29
CA ASP A 28 11.43 23.75 5.94
C ASP A 28 10.57 22.60 5.41
N HIS A 29 10.99 21.95 4.32
CA HIS A 29 10.27 20.83 3.74
C HIS A 29 11.20 19.80 3.06
N SER A 30 10.75 18.56 3.03
CA SER A 30 11.35 17.42 2.33
C SER A 30 10.24 16.43 1.94
N PRO A 31 10.35 15.70 0.83
CA PRO A 31 11.36 15.84 -0.22
C PRO A 31 11.13 17.08 -1.12
N VAL A 32 12.19 17.56 -1.73
CA VAL A 32 12.11 18.62 -2.74
C VAL A 32 11.99 18.00 -4.13
N THR A 33 11.04 18.48 -4.92
CA THR A 33 10.85 18.06 -6.31
C THR A 33 11.60 19.00 -7.25
N GLY A 34 12.48 18.43 -8.08
CA GLY A 34 13.34 19.15 -9.01
C GLY A 34 12.87 19.06 -10.48
N LYS A 35 13.83 18.94 -11.38
CA LYS A 35 13.60 18.89 -12.83
C LYS A 35 12.88 17.61 -13.29
N ARG A 36 12.36 17.66 -14.52
CA ARG A 36 11.69 16.54 -15.18
C ARG A 36 12.56 15.96 -16.29
N CYS A 37 12.39 14.67 -16.55
CA CYS A 37 12.91 13.99 -17.74
C CYS A 37 12.00 12.83 -18.13
N VAL A 38 12.26 12.23 -19.29
CA VAL A 38 11.60 10.98 -19.72
C VAL A 38 12.62 9.85 -19.71
N ILE A 39 12.34 8.77 -18.98
CA ILE A 39 13.17 7.56 -18.92
C ILE A 39 12.29 6.38 -19.32
N ASP A 40 12.69 5.64 -20.36
CA ASP A 40 11.94 4.49 -20.88
C ASP A 40 10.46 4.77 -21.17
N GLY A 41 10.15 6.00 -21.63
CA GLY A 41 8.79 6.44 -21.94
C GLY A 41 7.94 6.85 -20.73
N VAL A 42 8.52 6.88 -19.53
CA VAL A 42 7.87 7.33 -18.30
C VAL A 42 8.36 8.74 -17.96
N GLU A 43 7.42 9.65 -17.68
CA GLU A 43 7.76 10.95 -17.10
C GLU A 43 8.26 10.78 -15.67
N MET A 44 9.49 11.25 -15.44
CA MET A 44 10.16 11.18 -14.15
C MET A 44 10.42 12.59 -13.62
N VAL A 45 10.43 12.70 -12.32
CA VAL A 45 10.88 13.91 -11.62
C VAL A 45 12.02 13.55 -10.69
N GLU A 46 12.94 14.48 -10.56
CA GLU A 46 13.98 14.40 -9.56
C GLU A 46 13.40 14.72 -8.18
N VAL A 47 13.65 13.84 -7.21
CA VAL A 47 13.17 13.95 -5.85
C VAL A 47 14.35 13.90 -4.92
N THR A 48 14.59 14.99 -4.19
CA THR A 48 15.68 15.10 -3.20
C THR A 48 15.12 14.94 -1.81
N PHE A 49 15.45 13.83 -1.17
CA PHE A 49 15.22 13.58 0.24
C PHE A 49 16.27 14.29 1.08
N ILE A 50 15.86 14.89 2.21
CA ILE A 50 16.72 15.72 3.06
C ILE A 50 16.56 15.26 4.50
N ALA A 51 17.67 15.07 5.19
CA ALA A 51 17.68 14.74 6.61
C ALA A 51 18.64 15.63 7.39
N HIS A 52 18.18 16.16 8.53
CA HIS A 52 19.07 16.76 9.51
C HIS A 52 19.72 15.65 10.34
N GLU A 53 21.03 15.52 10.28
CA GLU A 53 21.81 14.54 11.03
C GLU A 53 23.13 15.14 11.54
N PRO A 54 23.05 16.04 12.56
CA PRO A 54 24.23 16.74 13.09
C PRO A 54 25.20 15.82 13.84
N ARG A 55 24.78 14.58 14.16
CA ARG A 55 25.63 13.58 14.83
C ARG A 55 26.50 12.79 13.85
N GLY A 56 26.33 13.00 12.56
CA GLY A 56 27.11 12.34 11.51
C GLY A 56 26.81 10.84 11.32
N ARG A 57 25.66 10.34 11.81
CA ARG A 57 25.20 8.99 11.52
C ARG A 57 24.83 8.87 10.05
N GLU A 58 24.93 7.68 9.50
CA GLU A 58 24.40 7.40 8.16
C GLU A 58 22.86 7.39 8.19
N VAL A 59 22.24 7.84 7.11
CA VAL A 59 20.78 7.87 6.91
C VAL A 59 20.42 7.07 5.66
N LEU A 60 19.61 6.04 5.84
CA LEU A 60 19.01 5.27 4.74
C LEU A 60 17.61 5.81 4.43
N VAL A 61 17.33 6.06 3.16
CA VAL A 61 15.98 6.33 2.66
C VAL A 61 15.33 5.00 2.28
N HIS A 62 14.37 4.55 3.08
CA HIS A 62 13.56 3.38 2.75
C HIS A 62 12.27 3.85 2.08
N VAL A 63 12.21 3.77 0.74
CA VAL A 63 10.99 3.96 -0.05
C VAL A 63 10.39 2.59 -0.34
N ASN A 64 9.15 2.38 0.07
CA ASN A 64 8.46 1.10 -0.03
C ASN A 64 8.52 0.52 -1.45
N SER A 65 8.78 -0.76 -1.57
CA SER A 65 9.03 -1.55 -2.77
C SER A 65 10.30 -1.17 -3.55
N LEU A 66 10.63 0.11 -3.69
CA LEU A 66 11.82 0.54 -4.44
C LEU A 66 13.11 0.13 -3.70
N THR A 67 13.21 0.47 -2.42
CA THR A 67 14.37 0.05 -1.60
C THR A 67 14.36 -1.45 -1.31
N ASP A 68 13.16 -2.06 -1.18
CA ASP A 68 13.00 -3.51 -1.07
C ASP A 68 13.65 -4.25 -2.25
N ALA A 69 13.58 -3.66 -3.43
CA ALA A 69 14.17 -4.21 -4.65
C ALA A 69 15.69 -4.31 -4.61
N ILE A 70 16.34 -3.45 -3.85
CA ILE A 70 17.81 -3.35 -3.74
C ILE A 70 18.31 -3.65 -2.32
N ARG A 71 17.49 -4.24 -1.46
CA ARG A 71 17.76 -4.44 -0.02
C ARG A 71 19.07 -5.18 0.32
N THR A 72 19.64 -5.89 -0.65
CA THR A 72 20.93 -6.56 -0.51
C THR A 72 22.13 -5.74 -1.00
N ARG A 73 21.88 -4.50 -1.48
CA ARG A 73 22.89 -3.56 -1.98
C ARG A 73 22.37 -2.13 -1.82
N LEU A 74 22.40 -1.62 -0.60
CA LEU A 74 21.75 -0.37 -0.20
C LEU A 74 22.55 0.91 -0.47
N ASP A 75 23.76 0.82 -1.07
CA ASP A 75 24.54 2.01 -1.41
C ASP A 75 23.71 3.11 -2.10
N PRO A 76 22.83 2.79 -3.09
CA PRO A 76 22.04 3.82 -3.76
C PRO A 76 20.96 4.47 -2.89
N ALA A 77 20.68 3.92 -1.71
CA ALA A 77 19.64 4.39 -0.79
C ALA A 77 20.19 5.11 0.45
N VAL A 78 21.51 5.17 0.60
CA VAL A 78 22.15 5.90 1.71
C VAL A 78 22.43 7.33 1.29
N MET A 79 22.02 8.27 2.14
CA MET A 79 22.23 9.70 1.91
C MET A 79 23.73 10.07 1.96
N THR A 80 24.08 11.16 1.31
CA THR A 80 25.42 11.76 1.37
C THR A 80 25.39 13.07 2.11
N PRO A 81 26.43 13.39 2.94
CA PRO A 81 26.54 14.67 3.61
C PRO A 81 26.63 15.84 2.60
N LEU A 82 25.94 16.92 2.91
CA LEU A 82 26.02 18.20 2.19
C LEU A 82 27.05 19.11 2.88
N GLY A 83 28.33 18.91 2.56
CA GLY A 83 29.43 19.61 3.24
C GLY A 83 29.40 19.39 4.75
N ASP A 84 29.74 20.44 5.51
CA ASP A 84 29.78 20.41 6.99
C ASP A 84 28.49 20.98 7.63
N THR A 85 27.37 20.96 6.90
CA THR A 85 26.11 21.58 7.33
C THR A 85 25.32 20.76 8.36
N GLY A 86 25.67 19.49 8.58
CA GLY A 86 24.85 18.54 9.36
C GLY A 86 23.60 18.08 8.62
N ILE A 87 23.53 18.33 7.31
CA ILE A 87 22.46 17.89 6.42
C ILE A 87 22.98 16.74 5.56
N GLN A 88 22.11 15.77 5.34
CA GLN A 88 22.36 14.70 4.36
C GLN A 88 21.26 14.69 3.31
N THR A 89 21.61 14.34 2.08
CA THR A 89 20.69 14.35 0.93
C THR A 89 20.82 13.11 0.09
N LEU A 90 19.72 12.77 -0.58
CA LEU A 90 19.68 11.72 -1.60
C LEU A 90 18.71 12.14 -2.70
N SER A 91 19.15 12.14 -3.94
CA SER A 91 18.29 12.48 -5.09
C SER A 91 18.04 11.24 -5.96
N TRP A 92 16.77 10.97 -6.23
CA TRP A 92 16.32 9.89 -7.12
C TRP A 92 15.40 10.42 -8.22
N TRP A 93 15.39 9.73 -9.35
CA TRP A 93 14.32 9.85 -10.32
C TRP A 93 13.15 8.98 -9.90
N LEU A 94 11.98 9.60 -9.67
CA LEU A 94 10.75 8.90 -9.40
C LEU A 94 9.69 9.25 -10.46
N PRO A 95 8.72 8.35 -10.75
CA PRO A 95 7.63 8.66 -11.68
C PRO A 95 6.86 9.91 -11.27
N ALA A 96 6.58 10.81 -12.21
CA ALA A 96 5.88 12.06 -11.94
C ALA A 96 4.45 11.86 -11.41
N ASP A 97 3.83 10.73 -11.76
CA ASP A 97 2.51 10.28 -11.27
C ASP A 97 2.61 9.27 -10.11
N GLY A 98 3.78 9.14 -9.48
CA GLY A 98 4.05 8.17 -8.42
C GLY A 98 3.49 8.57 -7.06
N CYS A 99 3.17 7.55 -6.24
CA CYS A 99 2.75 7.72 -4.85
C CYS A 99 3.40 6.64 -3.97
N TYR A 100 4.29 7.06 -3.09
CA TYR A 100 5.11 6.15 -2.28
C TYR A 100 5.14 6.60 -0.83
N SER A 101 5.12 5.63 0.09
CA SER A 101 5.53 5.89 1.45
C SER A 101 7.03 5.67 1.64
N TYR A 102 7.61 6.40 2.58
CA TYR A 102 9.03 6.28 2.91
C TYR A 102 9.30 6.57 4.37
N ARG A 103 10.50 6.14 4.84
CA ARG A 103 11.05 6.36 6.17
C ARG A 103 12.55 6.62 6.08
N TYR A 104 13.11 7.25 7.12
CA TYR A 104 14.53 7.37 7.33
C TYR A 104 14.98 6.41 8.43
N TRP A 105 15.94 5.56 8.13
CA TRP A 105 16.61 4.75 9.15
C TRP A 105 18.01 5.29 9.40
N ARG A 106 18.31 5.59 10.66
CA ARG A 106 19.56 6.20 11.11
C ARG A 106 20.39 5.21 11.90
N SER A 107 21.69 5.08 11.57
CA SER A 107 22.64 4.23 12.28
C SER A 107 24.03 4.84 12.20
N ASP A 108 24.89 4.54 13.19
CA ASP A 108 26.31 4.94 13.12
C ASP A 108 27.01 4.31 11.91
N GLU A 109 26.60 3.08 11.55
CA GLU A 109 26.99 2.38 10.34
C GLU A 109 25.81 1.56 9.80
N ILE A 110 25.52 1.69 8.52
CA ILE A 110 24.45 0.94 7.83
C ILE A 110 25.08 -0.20 7.03
N PRO A 111 24.89 -1.50 7.43
CA PRO A 111 25.31 -2.61 6.60
C PRO A 111 24.58 -2.58 5.25
N ARG A 112 25.34 -2.50 4.15
CA ARG A 112 24.78 -2.32 2.79
C ARG A 112 23.98 -3.54 2.31
N ASP A 113 24.14 -4.67 2.97
CA ASP A 113 23.47 -5.94 2.71
C ASP A 113 22.50 -6.36 3.83
N ILE A 114 22.15 -5.47 4.73
CA ILE A 114 21.27 -5.78 5.90
C ILE A 114 19.97 -6.51 5.49
N GLY A 115 19.46 -6.22 4.29
CA GLY A 115 18.29 -6.89 3.74
C GLY A 115 18.55 -8.29 3.14
N ALA A 116 19.78 -8.82 3.21
CA ALA A 116 20.06 -10.21 2.84
C ALA A 116 19.37 -11.19 3.80
N THR A 117 19.09 -10.77 5.03
CA THR A 117 18.29 -11.54 5.99
C THR A 117 16.94 -10.89 6.22
N ARG A 118 15.91 -11.71 6.46
CA ARG A 118 14.57 -11.19 6.83
C ARG A 118 14.62 -10.38 8.12
N GLU A 119 15.39 -10.81 9.11
CA GLU A 119 15.50 -10.12 10.40
C GLU A 119 16.12 -8.73 10.24
N GLY A 120 17.23 -8.63 9.48
CA GLY A 120 17.86 -7.36 9.18
C GLY A 120 16.93 -6.40 8.46
N TRP A 121 16.16 -6.90 7.47
CA TRP A 121 15.19 -6.06 6.75
C TRP A 121 14.03 -5.62 7.64
N LEU A 122 13.51 -6.49 8.49
CA LEU A 122 12.49 -6.12 9.48
C LEU A 122 13.01 -5.09 10.49
N ARG A 123 14.32 -5.05 10.76
CA ARG A 123 14.93 -4.02 11.60
C ARG A 123 14.81 -2.63 10.95
N VAL A 124 15.12 -2.50 9.65
CA VAL A 124 14.95 -1.26 8.89
C VAL A 124 13.51 -0.75 8.99
N HIS A 125 12.53 -1.64 8.86
CA HIS A 125 11.12 -1.28 9.01
C HIS A 125 10.77 -0.85 10.44
N ARG A 126 11.24 -1.56 11.46
CA ARG A 126 10.92 -1.26 12.87
C ARG A 126 11.58 0.01 13.38
N GLU A 127 12.82 0.29 12.98
CA GLU A 127 13.61 1.41 13.47
C GLU A 127 13.49 2.65 12.57
N GLY A 128 12.96 2.50 11.36
CA GLY A 128 12.72 3.62 10.45
C GLY A 128 11.68 4.59 11.00
N GLU A 129 11.94 5.87 10.86
CA GLU A 129 11.11 6.98 11.33
C GLU A 129 10.58 7.80 10.16
N PRO A 130 9.41 8.47 10.30
CA PRO A 130 8.94 9.40 9.29
C PRO A 130 9.91 10.57 9.14
N ASP A 131 9.90 11.18 7.98
CA ASP A 131 10.62 12.42 7.71
C ASP A 131 9.99 13.58 8.51
N PRO A 132 10.73 14.21 9.43
CA PRO A 132 10.18 15.30 10.23
C PRO A 132 9.84 16.56 9.44
N LEU A 133 10.40 16.72 8.23
CA LEU A 133 10.14 17.84 7.32
C LEU A 133 8.96 17.56 6.38
N ASN A 134 8.33 16.38 6.46
CA ASN A 134 7.14 16.02 5.68
C ASN A 134 5.93 15.84 6.59
N PRO A 135 4.96 16.76 6.58
CA PRO A 135 3.75 16.65 7.40
C PRO A 135 2.77 15.57 6.90
N ASP A 136 2.91 15.10 5.65
CA ASP A 136 2.04 14.07 5.09
C ASP A 136 2.47 12.69 5.55
N THR A 137 1.71 12.12 6.46
CA THR A 137 2.03 10.83 7.07
C THR A 137 0.85 9.86 7.05
N LEU A 138 1.16 8.57 7.01
CA LEU A 138 0.23 7.45 7.06
C LEU A 138 0.67 6.40 8.08
N PRO A 139 -0.26 5.58 8.60
CA PRO A 139 0.11 4.37 9.30
C PRO A 139 0.70 3.33 8.32
N ALA A 140 1.80 2.70 8.69
CA ALA A 140 2.32 1.51 8.02
C ALA A 140 1.65 0.23 8.55
N PHE A 141 2.10 -0.94 8.08
CA PHE A 141 1.59 -2.23 8.55
C PHE A 141 1.83 -2.46 10.05
N ASP A 142 2.90 -1.93 10.60
CA ASP A 142 3.23 -1.95 12.03
C ASP A 142 2.56 -0.82 12.83
N LEU A 143 1.60 -0.13 12.24
CA LEU A 143 0.86 1.03 12.78
C LEU A 143 1.73 2.26 13.10
N ARG A 144 3.04 2.20 12.86
CA ARG A 144 3.92 3.36 12.99
C ARG A 144 3.71 4.31 11.81
N LYS A 145 4.01 5.58 12.05
CA LYS A 145 3.91 6.58 10.97
C LYS A 145 5.01 6.37 9.93
N GLN A 146 4.68 6.66 8.71
CA GLN A 146 5.59 6.80 7.57
C GLN A 146 5.20 8.03 6.78
N SER A 147 6.16 8.69 6.16
CA SER A 147 5.91 9.85 5.30
C SER A 147 5.41 9.40 3.92
N VAL A 148 4.71 10.28 3.23
CA VAL A 148 4.21 10.02 1.87
C VAL A 148 4.76 11.07 0.93
N TRP A 149 5.32 10.63 -0.18
CA TRP A 149 5.61 11.48 -1.33
C TRP A 149 4.62 11.19 -2.45
N ARG A 150 4.13 12.26 -3.07
CA ARG A 150 3.32 12.22 -4.28
C ARG A 150 3.99 13.01 -5.38
N GLY A 151 4.08 12.41 -6.54
CA GLY A 151 4.54 13.10 -7.72
C GLY A 151 3.61 14.25 -8.12
N PRO A 152 4.12 15.25 -8.81
CA PRO A 152 3.34 16.43 -9.20
C PRO A 152 2.18 16.12 -10.15
N ASP A 153 2.20 14.96 -10.83
CA ASP A 153 1.14 14.51 -11.74
C ASP A 153 0.25 13.43 -11.09
N PHE A 154 0.50 13.08 -9.83
CA PHE A 154 -0.38 12.21 -9.08
C PHE A 154 -1.67 12.98 -8.71
N HIS A 155 -2.82 12.48 -9.15
CA HIS A 155 -4.12 13.08 -8.85
C HIS A 155 -4.76 12.40 -7.64
N PRO A 156 -4.54 12.91 -6.42
CA PRO A 156 -5.09 12.30 -5.23
C PRO A 156 -6.61 12.47 -5.19
N ALA A 157 -7.32 11.38 -4.87
CA ALA A 157 -8.68 11.52 -4.38
C ALA A 157 -8.68 12.32 -3.06
N PRO A 158 -9.79 12.97 -2.68
CA PRO A 158 -9.86 13.75 -1.45
C PRO A 158 -9.63 12.85 -0.23
N TRP A 159 -8.51 13.03 0.43
CA TRP A 159 -8.14 12.24 1.60
C TRP A 159 -7.49 13.12 2.67
N ALA A 160 -8.14 13.22 3.83
CA ALA A 160 -7.59 13.90 5.00
C ALA A 160 -7.24 12.87 6.10
N PRO A 161 -6.24 13.13 6.94
CA PRO A 161 -5.96 12.31 8.10
C PRO A 161 -7.18 12.18 9.02
N ALA A 162 -7.29 11.04 9.71
CA ALA A 162 -8.36 10.81 10.67
C ALA A 162 -8.25 11.76 11.86
N GLY A 163 -9.25 12.61 12.06
CA GLY A 163 -9.35 13.47 13.23
C GLY A 163 -9.99 12.75 14.43
N GLU A 164 -9.85 13.29 15.65
CA GLU A 164 -10.45 12.72 16.86
C GLU A 164 -11.98 12.56 16.75
N VAL A 165 -12.65 13.53 16.14
CA VAL A 165 -14.12 13.50 15.94
C VAL A 165 -14.51 12.32 15.06
N GLU A 166 -13.72 12.01 14.03
CA GLU A 166 -13.96 10.85 13.18
C GLU A 166 -13.79 9.55 13.95
N GLN A 167 -12.73 9.43 14.77
CA GLN A 167 -12.48 8.21 15.55
C GLN A 167 -13.63 7.91 16.53
N ARG A 168 -14.29 8.92 17.11
CA ARG A 168 -15.43 8.75 18.03
C ARG A 168 -16.72 8.27 17.36
N ARG A 169 -16.83 8.34 16.04
CA ARG A 169 -18.03 7.88 15.30
C ARG A 169 -18.09 6.38 15.11
N TRP A 170 -16.96 5.68 15.26
CA TRP A 170 -16.88 4.24 15.14
C TRP A 170 -17.46 3.53 16.37
N ARG A 171 -18.35 2.58 16.13
CA ARG A 171 -18.89 1.69 17.17
C ARG A 171 -18.08 0.41 17.18
N LEU A 172 -17.41 0.12 18.30
CA LEU A 172 -16.57 -1.07 18.45
C LEU A 172 -17.39 -2.26 18.95
N HIS A 173 -17.15 -3.42 18.35
CA HIS A 173 -17.76 -4.70 18.68
C HIS A 173 -16.69 -5.78 18.84
N ASP A 174 -17.03 -6.84 19.57
CA ASP A 174 -16.21 -8.04 19.75
C ASP A 174 -14.76 -7.68 20.17
N HIS A 175 -14.65 -6.90 21.26
CA HIS A 175 -13.37 -6.40 21.80
C HIS A 175 -12.53 -5.59 20.78
N GLY A 176 -13.18 -4.85 19.88
CA GLY A 176 -12.52 -3.99 18.91
C GLY A 176 -12.18 -4.67 17.58
N ARG A 177 -12.47 -5.96 17.43
CA ARG A 177 -12.25 -6.68 16.17
C ARG A 177 -13.07 -6.11 15.01
N PHE A 178 -14.26 -5.63 15.30
CA PHE A 178 -15.10 -4.96 14.32
C PHE A 178 -15.35 -3.52 14.77
N ALA A 179 -15.20 -2.60 13.83
CA ALA A 179 -15.58 -1.22 14.04
C ALA A 179 -16.59 -0.81 12.95
N VAL A 180 -17.77 -0.42 13.38
CA VAL A 180 -18.87 -0.03 12.49
C VAL A 180 -19.00 1.48 12.45
N LEU A 181 -18.92 2.05 11.24
CA LEU A 181 -19.30 3.43 10.96
C LEU A 181 -20.67 3.42 10.29
N PRO A 182 -21.74 3.89 10.95
CA PRO A 182 -23.06 3.94 10.35
C PRO A 182 -23.11 4.86 9.11
N GLY A 183 -23.82 4.40 8.10
CA GLY A 183 -24.06 5.09 6.84
C GLY A 183 -25.40 4.69 6.23
N ASP A 184 -25.50 4.67 4.90
CA ASP A 184 -26.69 4.22 4.15
C ASP A 184 -26.86 2.68 4.20
N ASP A 185 -27.71 2.11 3.38
CA ASP A 185 -28.01 0.68 3.32
C ASP A 185 -26.98 -0.14 2.55
N ARG A 186 -26.05 0.50 1.81
CA ARG A 186 -24.91 -0.17 1.20
C ARG A 186 -23.82 -0.40 2.26
N THR A 187 -23.14 -1.54 2.18
CA THR A 187 -22.09 -1.90 3.14
C THR A 187 -20.73 -2.00 2.46
N LEU A 188 -19.71 -1.42 3.08
CA LEU A 188 -18.31 -1.63 2.72
C LEU A 188 -17.61 -2.38 3.85
N LEU A 189 -17.13 -3.59 3.53
CA LEU A 189 -16.37 -4.46 4.42
C LEU A 189 -14.88 -4.25 4.15
N LEU A 190 -14.11 -3.77 5.12
CA LEU A 190 -12.69 -3.48 4.97
C LEU A 190 -11.86 -4.44 5.82
N PHE A 191 -11.08 -5.31 5.18
CA PHE A 191 -10.05 -6.09 5.88
C PHE A 191 -8.89 -5.19 6.31
N ASP A 192 -8.16 -5.58 7.37
CA ASP A 192 -7.14 -4.76 8.02
C ASP A 192 -7.69 -3.41 8.54
N GLY A 193 -8.88 -3.45 9.09
CA GLY A 193 -9.74 -2.31 9.36
C GLY A 193 -9.16 -1.22 10.27
N LEU A 194 -8.29 -1.58 11.22
CA LEU A 194 -7.62 -0.60 12.08
C LEU A 194 -6.75 0.36 11.26
N ARG A 195 -6.03 -0.13 10.26
CA ARG A 195 -5.19 0.70 9.37
C ARG A 195 -6.03 1.69 8.56
N TRP A 196 -7.14 1.22 8.00
CA TRP A 196 -8.09 2.07 7.28
C TRP A 196 -8.67 3.18 8.14
N ARG A 197 -9.04 2.85 9.38
CA ARG A 197 -9.55 3.84 10.34
C ARG A 197 -8.50 4.90 10.66
N LEU A 198 -7.27 4.48 10.95
CA LEU A 198 -6.16 5.39 11.26
C LEU A 198 -5.75 6.24 10.04
N ALA A 199 -5.92 5.70 8.83
CA ALA A 199 -5.68 6.43 7.59
C ALA A 199 -6.79 7.43 7.23
N GLY A 200 -7.91 7.49 7.95
CA GLY A 200 -8.97 8.47 7.71
C GLY A 200 -9.99 8.05 6.64
N VAL A 201 -10.27 6.75 6.49
CA VAL A 201 -11.20 6.24 5.47
C VAL A 201 -12.60 6.85 5.57
N ALA A 202 -13.10 7.14 6.78
CA ALA A 202 -14.43 7.71 6.97
C ALA A 202 -14.55 9.13 6.39
N SER A 203 -13.51 9.97 6.56
CA SER A 203 -13.46 11.31 5.97
C SER A 203 -13.33 11.25 4.46
N ALA A 204 -12.50 10.33 3.95
CA ALA A 204 -12.29 10.15 2.52
C ALA A 204 -13.56 9.71 1.79
N LEU A 205 -14.26 8.69 2.30
CA LEU A 205 -15.53 8.22 1.72
C LEU A 205 -16.56 9.35 1.66
N ARG A 206 -16.69 10.12 2.74
CA ARG A 206 -17.61 11.25 2.79
C ARG A 206 -17.25 12.35 1.81
N ALA A 207 -15.97 12.72 1.73
CA ALA A 207 -15.48 13.72 0.80
C ALA A 207 -15.68 13.30 -0.67
N ALA A 208 -15.62 11.99 -0.95
CA ALA A 208 -15.90 11.42 -2.26
C ALA A 208 -17.39 11.16 -2.53
N GLY A 209 -18.29 11.49 -1.60
CA GLY A 209 -19.74 11.32 -1.77
C GLY A 209 -20.26 9.90 -1.50
N PHE A 210 -19.46 9.01 -0.91
CA PHE A 210 -19.88 7.66 -0.55
C PHE A 210 -20.52 7.64 0.84
N GLY A 211 -21.80 7.23 0.91
CA GLY A 211 -22.58 7.15 2.14
C GLY A 211 -22.57 5.77 2.82
N HIS A 212 -21.75 4.84 2.39
CA HIS A 212 -21.76 3.45 2.87
C HIS A 212 -21.70 3.31 4.40
N THR A 213 -22.44 2.35 4.94
CA THR A 213 -22.11 1.78 6.25
C THR A 213 -20.79 1.01 6.12
N VAL A 214 -19.78 1.36 6.91
CA VAL A 214 -18.46 0.72 6.83
C VAL A 214 -18.28 -0.22 8.01
N VAL A 215 -17.87 -1.47 7.73
CA VAL A 215 -17.40 -2.40 8.74
C VAL A 215 -15.91 -2.64 8.55
N ALA A 216 -15.12 -2.03 9.41
CA ALA A 216 -13.67 -2.21 9.45
C ALA A 216 -13.36 -3.46 10.30
N ILE A 217 -12.80 -4.49 9.68
CA ILE A 217 -12.50 -5.80 10.29
C ILE A 217 -11.02 -5.83 10.63
N ASP A 218 -10.70 -5.84 11.92
CA ASP A 218 -9.33 -6.03 12.38
C ASP A 218 -8.93 -7.50 12.28
N THR A 219 -7.95 -7.78 11.48
CA THR A 219 -7.49 -9.13 11.15
C THR A 219 -6.23 -9.54 11.93
N GLY A 220 -5.78 -8.70 12.86
CA GLY A 220 -4.57 -8.96 13.63
C GLY A 220 -3.31 -8.95 12.78
N GLU A 221 -2.29 -9.66 13.23
CA GLU A 221 -0.97 -9.69 12.61
C GLU A 221 -0.41 -11.12 12.47
N GLY A 222 0.66 -11.26 11.69
CA GLY A 222 1.44 -12.49 11.57
C GLY A 222 0.61 -13.73 11.23
N PRO A 223 0.82 -14.86 11.96
CA PRO A 223 0.14 -16.12 11.67
C PRO A 223 -1.39 -16.06 11.78
N GLN A 224 -1.93 -15.25 12.71
CA GLN A 224 -3.38 -15.09 12.87
C GLN A 224 -3.98 -14.42 11.64
N ARG A 225 -3.37 -13.34 11.15
CA ARG A 225 -3.82 -12.65 9.94
C ARG A 225 -3.77 -13.60 8.72
N ALA A 226 -2.71 -14.37 8.58
CA ALA A 226 -2.61 -15.38 7.52
C ALA A 226 -3.73 -16.41 7.62
N ALA A 227 -3.96 -17.01 8.78
CA ALA A 227 -5.02 -18.01 8.98
C ALA A 227 -6.42 -17.49 8.62
N TRP A 228 -6.68 -16.20 8.84
CA TRP A 228 -7.98 -15.61 8.54
C TRP A 228 -8.15 -15.15 7.10
N LEU A 229 -7.09 -14.76 6.41
CA LEU A 229 -7.23 -14.07 5.13
C LEU A 229 -6.79 -14.89 3.90
N THR A 230 -6.20 -16.06 4.10
CA THR A 230 -5.65 -16.83 2.96
C THR A 230 -6.57 -17.90 2.42
N THR A 231 -7.75 -18.10 3.02
CA THR A 231 -8.78 -19.04 2.55
C THR A 231 -10.18 -18.53 2.85
N ALA A 232 -11.16 -18.95 2.05
CA ALA A 232 -12.58 -18.65 2.32
C ALA A 232 -13.03 -19.16 3.69
N ARG A 233 -12.53 -20.33 4.12
CA ARG A 233 -12.83 -20.88 5.45
C ARG A 233 -12.40 -19.93 6.58
N GLY A 234 -11.31 -19.20 6.40
CA GLY A 234 -10.83 -18.24 7.39
C GLY A 234 -11.59 -16.92 7.36
N CYS A 235 -11.84 -16.35 6.16
CA CYS A 235 -12.41 -15.01 6.03
C CYS A 235 -13.95 -14.98 6.08
N ALA A 236 -14.65 -16.03 5.65
CA ALA A 236 -16.11 -16.05 5.63
C ALA A 236 -16.76 -15.81 6.99
N PRO A 237 -16.32 -16.44 8.11
CA PRO A 237 -16.90 -16.18 9.42
C PRO A 237 -16.77 -14.71 9.87
N LEU A 238 -15.68 -14.03 9.46
CA LEU A 238 -15.52 -12.60 9.76
C LEU A 238 -16.54 -11.75 9.00
N VAL A 239 -16.80 -12.09 7.74
CA VAL A 239 -17.78 -11.39 6.91
C VAL A 239 -19.21 -11.70 7.35
N GLU A 240 -19.51 -12.94 7.69
CA GLU A 240 -20.80 -13.33 8.28
C GLU A 240 -21.09 -12.51 9.53
N ARG A 241 -20.14 -12.44 10.46
CA ARG A 241 -20.26 -11.65 11.67
C ARG A 241 -20.40 -10.16 11.39
N ALA A 242 -19.64 -9.61 10.45
CA ALA A 242 -19.76 -8.21 10.04
C ALA A 242 -21.17 -7.89 9.51
N ARG A 243 -21.75 -8.79 8.71
CA ARG A 243 -23.12 -8.66 8.17
C ARG A 243 -24.18 -8.73 9.26
N GLU A 244 -24.02 -9.59 10.26
CA GLU A 244 -24.92 -9.62 11.43
C GLU A 244 -24.97 -8.27 12.16
N LEU A 245 -23.80 -7.61 12.32
CA LEU A 245 -23.68 -6.33 13.02
C LEU A 245 -24.42 -5.18 12.32
N VAL A 246 -24.59 -5.24 11.00
CA VAL A 246 -25.22 -4.18 10.21
C VAL A 246 -26.60 -4.58 9.62
N GLY A 247 -27.02 -5.83 9.80
CA GLY A 247 -28.24 -6.39 9.24
C GLY A 247 -27.97 -7.21 7.96
N ALA A 248 -28.30 -8.50 7.99
CA ALA A 248 -27.88 -9.51 7.00
C ALA A 248 -28.41 -9.31 5.58
N GLY A 249 -29.42 -8.47 5.35
CA GLY A 249 -30.02 -8.21 4.01
C GLY A 249 -29.34 -7.11 3.20
N ARG A 250 -28.27 -6.48 3.69
CA ARG A 250 -27.60 -5.38 3.00
C ARG A 250 -26.63 -5.89 1.93
N GLU A 251 -26.61 -5.21 0.78
CA GLU A 251 -25.57 -5.41 -0.22
C GLU A 251 -24.20 -5.01 0.35
N GLY A 252 -23.19 -5.87 0.12
CA GLY A 252 -21.87 -5.68 0.70
C GLY A 252 -20.74 -5.81 -0.30
N VAL A 253 -19.97 -4.74 -0.48
CA VAL A 253 -18.68 -4.77 -1.19
C VAL A 253 -17.59 -5.10 -0.18
N ALA A 254 -16.77 -6.11 -0.45
CA ALA A 254 -15.56 -6.36 0.34
C ALA A 254 -14.33 -5.76 -0.34
N ALA A 255 -13.48 -5.09 0.44
CA ALA A 255 -12.23 -4.53 -0.05
C ALA A 255 -11.07 -4.89 0.89
N GLY A 256 -9.91 -5.15 0.29
CA GLY A 256 -8.71 -5.50 1.05
C GLY A 256 -7.46 -5.48 0.19
N GLN A 257 -6.32 -5.42 0.87
CA GLN A 257 -4.99 -5.37 0.27
C GLN A 257 -4.13 -6.56 0.70
N SER A 258 -3.21 -6.99 -0.14
CA SER A 258 -2.30 -8.08 0.17
C SER A 258 -3.06 -9.39 0.47
N PHE A 259 -2.93 -9.98 1.66
CA PHE A 259 -3.80 -11.08 2.11
C PHE A 259 -5.28 -10.68 2.20
N GLY A 260 -5.60 -9.42 2.53
CA GLY A 260 -6.97 -8.91 2.46
C GLY A 260 -7.51 -8.91 1.02
N GLY A 261 -6.66 -8.59 0.04
CA GLY A 261 -6.98 -8.72 -1.39
C GLY A 261 -7.21 -10.18 -1.81
N LEU A 262 -6.38 -11.11 -1.30
CA LEU A 262 -6.60 -12.56 -1.49
C LEU A 262 -7.94 -12.99 -0.87
N ALA A 263 -8.26 -12.56 0.35
CA ALA A 263 -9.53 -12.85 1.01
C ALA A 263 -10.74 -12.36 0.17
N CYS A 264 -10.63 -11.20 -0.47
CA CYS A 264 -11.65 -10.71 -1.40
C CYS A 264 -11.87 -11.68 -2.58
N VAL A 265 -10.78 -12.19 -3.18
CA VAL A 265 -10.88 -13.17 -4.29
C VAL A 265 -11.38 -14.53 -3.80
N GLU A 266 -10.98 -14.98 -2.61
CA GLU A 266 -11.49 -16.19 -1.95
C GLU A 266 -13.01 -16.11 -1.72
N LEU A 267 -13.51 -14.96 -1.23
CA LEU A 267 -14.95 -14.73 -1.07
C LEU A 267 -15.67 -14.73 -2.42
N ALA A 268 -15.13 -14.01 -3.41
CA ALA A 268 -15.71 -13.94 -4.74
C ALA A 268 -15.82 -15.31 -5.42
N THR A 269 -14.94 -16.24 -5.07
CA THR A 269 -14.88 -17.58 -5.65
C THR A 269 -15.73 -18.58 -4.87
N HIS A 270 -15.55 -18.66 -3.55
CA HIS A 270 -16.10 -19.74 -2.73
C HIS A 270 -17.32 -19.34 -1.89
N ARG A 271 -17.52 -18.04 -1.66
CA ARG A 271 -18.65 -17.50 -0.85
C ARG A 271 -19.29 -16.27 -1.51
N PRO A 272 -19.67 -16.36 -2.79
CA PRO A 272 -20.33 -15.26 -3.49
C PRO A 272 -21.69 -14.85 -2.87
N ASP A 273 -22.24 -15.67 -1.98
CA ASP A 273 -23.43 -15.38 -1.18
C ASP A 273 -23.21 -14.30 -0.13
N LEU A 274 -21.95 -14.02 0.25
CA LEU A 274 -21.62 -13.07 1.31
C LEU A 274 -21.33 -11.66 0.82
N VAL A 275 -21.02 -11.49 -0.46
CA VAL A 275 -20.62 -10.20 -1.04
C VAL A 275 -21.27 -10.00 -2.41
N THR A 276 -21.53 -8.74 -2.77
CA THR A 276 -22.08 -8.40 -4.10
C THR A 276 -21.00 -8.03 -5.11
N ALA A 277 -19.85 -7.58 -4.66
CA ALA A 277 -18.65 -7.30 -5.44
C ALA A 277 -17.42 -7.27 -4.53
N VAL A 278 -16.23 -7.29 -5.13
CA VAL A 278 -14.98 -7.17 -4.37
C VAL A 278 -14.00 -6.19 -5.02
N ILE A 279 -13.19 -5.52 -4.19
CA ILE A 279 -12.05 -4.71 -4.59
C ILE A 279 -10.78 -5.38 -4.04
N ALA A 280 -10.02 -6.02 -4.92
CA ALA A 280 -8.81 -6.75 -4.58
C ALA A 280 -7.57 -5.92 -4.93
N GLN A 281 -6.93 -5.33 -3.91
CA GLN A 281 -5.74 -4.50 -4.08
C GLN A 281 -4.49 -5.33 -3.78
N SER A 282 -3.52 -5.34 -4.70
CA SER A 282 -2.22 -6.03 -4.50
C SER A 282 -2.39 -7.43 -3.92
N ALA A 283 -3.37 -8.19 -4.42
CA ALA A 283 -3.76 -9.47 -3.83
C ALA A 283 -2.59 -10.46 -3.84
N SER A 284 -2.36 -11.13 -2.69
CA SER A 284 -1.30 -12.14 -2.51
C SER A 284 -1.62 -13.46 -3.23
N LEU A 285 -1.83 -13.39 -4.55
CA LEU A 285 -2.22 -14.52 -5.40
C LEU A 285 -1.13 -15.58 -5.58
N TRP A 286 0.06 -15.34 -5.06
CA TRP A 286 1.17 -16.29 -4.95
C TRP A 286 0.97 -17.33 -3.85
N PHE A 287 0.04 -17.12 -2.91
CA PHE A 287 -0.13 -17.98 -1.75
C PHE A 287 -0.59 -19.40 -2.14
N ALA A 288 0.18 -20.41 -1.72
CA ALA A 288 -0.07 -21.83 -1.98
C ALA A 288 -0.13 -22.69 -0.71
N GLY A 289 -0.24 -22.05 0.47
CA GLY A 289 -0.16 -22.76 1.76
C GLY A 289 1.28 -22.92 2.29
N ASP A 290 2.29 -22.55 1.53
CA ASP A 290 3.68 -22.56 1.96
C ASP A 290 4.00 -21.31 2.80
N PRO A 291 4.71 -21.44 3.93
CA PRO A 291 5.15 -20.31 4.75
C PRO A 291 6.22 -19.43 4.08
N VAL A 292 6.89 -19.89 3.04
CA VAL A 292 7.91 -19.11 2.32
C VAL A 292 7.25 -18.33 1.17
N PRO A 293 7.17 -16.99 1.25
CA PRO A 293 6.60 -16.20 0.18
C PRO A 293 7.45 -16.27 -1.09
N ASP A 294 6.84 -16.68 -2.19
CA ASP A 294 7.38 -16.49 -3.54
C ASP A 294 6.39 -15.65 -4.36
N PRO A 295 6.58 -14.33 -4.39
CA PRO A 295 5.67 -13.41 -5.09
C PRO A 295 5.61 -13.63 -6.61
N GLU A 296 6.55 -14.37 -7.19
CA GLU A 296 6.57 -14.72 -8.61
C GLU A 296 5.83 -16.03 -8.91
N ALA A 297 5.55 -16.84 -7.87
CA ALA A 297 4.81 -18.08 -8.02
C ALA A 297 3.31 -17.82 -8.19
N GLU A 298 2.62 -18.75 -8.83
CA GLU A 298 1.16 -18.77 -8.84
C GLU A 298 0.63 -19.60 -7.68
N GLY A 299 -0.14 -18.96 -6.82
CA GLY A 299 -0.82 -19.62 -5.71
C GLY A 299 -1.94 -20.55 -6.17
N THR A 300 -2.45 -21.34 -5.23
CA THR A 300 -3.46 -22.38 -5.51
C THR A 300 -4.74 -21.80 -6.12
N LEU A 301 -5.27 -20.71 -5.55
CA LEU A 301 -6.48 -20.06 -6.05
C LEU A 301 -6.31 -19.54 -7.48
N LEU A 302 -5.21 -18.84 -7.76
CA LEU A 302 -4.96 -18.28 -9.09
C LEU A 302 -4.82 -19.38 -10.14
N ARG A 303 -4.14 -20.49 -9.82
CA ARG A 303 -4.05 -21.65 -10.71
C ARG A 303 -5.42 -22.26 -11.00
N GLY A 304 -6.26 -22.42 -9.98
CA GLY A 304 -7.63 -22.93 -10.14
C GLY A 304 -8.49 -22.05 -11.07
N LEU A 305 -8.46 -20.74 -10.82
CA LEU A 305 -9.15 -19.75 -11.64
C LEU A 305 -8.63 -19.72 -13.09
N ALA A 306 -7.33 -19.79 -13.29
CA ALA A 306 -6.70 -19.79 -14.60
C ALA A 306 -6.99 -21.08 -15.40
N ALA A 307 -7.09 -22.22 -14.72
CA ALA A 307 -7.45 -23.52 -15.31
C ALA A 307 -8.96 -23.69 -15.53
N GLY A 308 -9.80 -22.80 -14.97
CA GLY A 308 -11.26 -22.92 -15.05
C GLY A 308 -11.87 -23.98 -14.12
N THR A 309 -11.08 -24.51 -13.17
CA THR A 309 -11.56 -25.40 -12.10
C THR A 309 -12.23 -24.64 -10.96
N GLU A 310 -11.93 -23.34 -10.87
CA GLU A 310 -12.55 -22.36 -9.98
C GLU A 310 -13.15 -21.22 -10.82
N THR A 311 -14.19 -20.55 -10.30
CA THR A 311 -14.87 -19.47 -11.00
C THR A 311 -15.22 -18.32 -10.04
N LEU A 312 -15.08 -17.08 -10.52
CA LEU A 312 -15.55 -15.90 -9.78
C LEU A 312 -17.07 -15.81 -9.84
N GLY A 313 -17.73 -15.78 -8.69
CA GLY A 313 -19.20 -15.71 -8.59
C GLY A 313 -19.75 -14.28 -8.61
N VAL A 314 -18.92 -13.27 -8.31
CA VAL A 314 -19.31 -11.84 -8.26
C VAL A 314 -18.34 -10.95 -9.05
N PRO A 315 -18.75 -9.71 -9.39
CA PRO A 315 -17.89 -8.70 -10.00
C PRO A 315 -16.65 -8.39 -9.17
N VAL A 316 -15.53 -8.12 -9.84
CA VAL A 316 -14.26 -7.79 -9.21
C VAL A 316 -13.65 -6.52 -9.80
N VAL A 317 -13.09 -5.68 -8.92
CA VAL A 317 -12.12 -4.63 -9.26
C VAL A 317 -10.76 -5.15 -8.83
N VAL A 318 -9.78 -5.06 -9.73
CA VAL A 318 -8.42 -5.58 -9.50
C VAL A 318 -7.43 -4.44 -9.59
N GLN A 319 -6.58 -4.27 -8.59
CA GLN A 319 -5.65 -3.15 -8.52
C GLN A 319 -4.26 -3.61 -8.07
N ALA A 320 -3.20 -3.01 -8.62
CA ALA A 320 -1.81 -3.26 -8.23
C ALA A 320 -0.94 -2.02 -8.36
N GLY A 321 0.15 -1.96 -7.59
CA GLY A 321 1.24 -1.03 -7.81
C GLY A 321 2.20 -1.54 -8.88
N THR A 322 2.68 -0.64 -9.75
CA THR A 322 3.58 -1.02 -10.85
C THR A 322 4.94 -1.51 -10.36
N ASP A 323 5.34 -1.12 -9.15
CA ASP A 323 6.62 -1.46 -8.55
C ASP A 323 6.54 -2.70 -7.61
N GLU A 324 5.44 -3.43 -7.66
CA GLU A 324 5.23 -4.64 -6.85
C GLU A 324 5.80 -5.91 -7.48
N ARG A 325 6.83 -5.81 -8.32
CA ARG A 325 7.56 -6.94 -8.95
C ARG A 325 6.65 -8.11 -9.38
N GLY A 326 6.97 -9.35 -8.98
CA GLY A 326 6.22 -10.54 -9.37
C GLY A 326 4.75 -10.52 -8.98
N LEU A 327 4.37 -9.84 -7.90
CA LEU A 327 2.98 -9.77 -7.44
C LEU A 327 2.06 -9.16 -8.50
N ILE A 328 2.49 -8.11 -9.20
CA ILE A 328 1.69 -7.47 -10.26
C ILE A 328 1.33 -8.46 -11.39
N GLN A 329 2.19 -9.45 -11.69
CA GLN A 329 1.90 -10.43 -12.73
C GLN A 329 0.72 -11.33 -12.34
N GLY A 330 0.64 -11.73 -11.06
CA GLY A 330 -0.52 -12.47 -10.52
C GLY A 330 -1.80 -11.65 -10.63
N VAL A 331 -1.74 -10.35 -10.30
CA VAL A 331 -2.90 -9.44 -10.39
C VAL A 331 -3.34 -9.24 -11.84
N ARG A 332 -2.42 -9.03 -12.79
CA ARG A 332 -2.72 -8.96 -14.23
C ARG A 332 -3.35 -10.25 -14.76
N ARG A 333 -2.88 -11.41 -14.27
CA ARG A 333 -3.45 -12.70 -14.64
C ARG A 333 -4.86 -12.87 -14.11
N LEU A 334 -5.14 -12.46 -12.86
CA LEU A 334 -6.49 -12.43 -12.30
C LEU A 334 -7.41 -11.52 -13.12
N ALA A 335 -6.96 -10.33 -13.50
CA ALA A 335 -7.72 -9.42 -14.36
C ALA A 335 -8.10 -10.09 -15.69
N GLY A 336 -7.16 -10.77 -16.36
CA GLY A 336 -7.43 -11.50 -17.59
C GLY A 336 -8.41 -12.68 -17.40
N VAL A 337 -8.38 -13.36 -16.24
CA VAL A 337 -9.40 -14.39 -15.92
C VAL A 337 -10.77 -13.75 -15.72
N ALA A 338 -10.84 -12.68 -14.93
CA ALA A 338 -12.10 -11.97 -14.66
C ALA A 338 -12.74 -11.38 -15.92
N GLU A 339 -11.92 -10.87 -16.85
CA GLU A 339 -12.37 -10.38 -18.15
C GLU A 339 -13.00 -11.51 -18.98
N ARG A 340 -12.31 -12.65 -19.14
CA ARG A 340 -12.82 -13.80 -19.88
C ARG A 340 -14.12 -14.38 -19.31
N THR A 341 -14.32 -14.26 -18.01
CA THR A 341 -15.53 -14.78 -17.32
C THR A 341 -16.62 -13.71 -17.17
N GLY A 342 -16.43 -12.50 -17.70
CA GLY A 342 -17.39 -11.39 -17.60
C GLY A 342 -17.58 -10.88 -16.17
N ARG A 343 -16.55 -11.00 -15.32
CA ARG A 343 -16.57 -10.56 -13.93
C ARG A 343 -15.67 -9.34 -13.66
N LEU A 344 -14.85 -8.94 -14.62
CA LEU A 344 -14.01 -7.75 -14.47
C LEU A 344 -14.85 -6.49 -14.58
N VAL A 345 -14.81 -5.64 -13.54
CA VAL A 345 -15.37 -4.28 -13.57
C VAL A 345 -14.30 -3.30 -13.98
N ALA A 346 -13.15 -3.33 -13.31
CA ALA A 346 -12.00 -2.51 -13.63
C ALA A 346 -10.69 -3.22 -13.28
N ALA A 347 -9.64 -2.94 -14.06
CA ALA A 347 -8.25 -3.28 -13.74
C ALA A 347 -7.44 -1.99 -13.75
N GLU A 348 -6.82 -1.64 -12.62
CA GLU A 348 -6.11 -0.38 -12.46
C GLU A 348 -4.69 -0.64 -11.94
N GLU A 349 -3.72 0.04 -12.54
CA GLU A 349 -2.33 0.00 -12.11
C GLU A 349 -1.90 1.41 -11.67
N PHE A 350 -1.33 1.51 -10.48
CA PHE A 350 -0.86 2.74 -9.89
C PHE A 350 0.68 2.77 -9.88
N ARG A 351 1.28 3.93 -10.15
CA ARG A 351 2.73 4.13 -9.95
C ARG A 351 3.02 4.16 -8.46
N GLY A 352 3.36 2.98 -7.90
CA GLY A 352 3.59 2.81 -6.47
C GLY A 352 3.97 1.38 -6.13
N GLY A 353 4.36 1.18 -4.88
CA GLY A 353 4.71 -0.11 -4.33
C GLY A 353 3.57 -0.79 -3.58
N HIS A 354 3.91 -1.76 -2.72
CA HIS A 354 2.97 -2.49 -1.85
C HIS A 354 2.57 -1.62 -0.65
N ASP A 355 1.68 -0.64 -0.86
CA ASP A 355 1.63 0.55 -0.02
C ASP A 355 0.24 1.17 0.14
N LEU A 356 -0.12 1.50 1.37
CA LEU A 356 -1.34 2.22 1.70
C LEU A 356 -1.37 3.64 1.07
N ALA A 357 -0.23 4.20 0.70
CA ALA A 357 -0.14 5.52 0.10
C ALA A 357 -1.03 5.62 -1.15
N TRP A 358 -1.00 4.63 -2.04
CA TRP A 358 -1.89 4.59 -3.21
C TRP A 358 -3.15 3.74 -2.98
N TRP A 359 -3.12 2.67 -2.15
CA TRP A 359 -4.30 1.82 -1.89
C TRP A 359 -5.52 2.61 -1.45
N ARG A 360 -5.31 3.66 -0.63
CA ARG A 360 -6.41 4.52 -0.19
C ARG A 360 -7.11 5.24 -1.36
N HIS A 361 -6.36 5.69 -2.35
CA HIS A 361 -6.91 6.32 -3.56
C HIS A 361 -7.56 5.28 -4.47
N GLY A 362 -6.92 4.11 -4.62
CA GLY A 362 -7.46 2.97 -5.33
C GLY A 362 -8.78 2.44 -4.74
N LEU A 363 -8.96 2.48 -3.42
CA LEU A 363 -10.25 2.13 -2.80
C LEU A 363 -11.39 3.02 -3.32
N LEU A 364 -11.17 4.34 -3.39
CA LEU A 364 -12.19 5.29 -3.86
C LEU A 364 -12.44 5.12 -5.37
N SER A 365 -11.39 4.93 -6.16
CA SER A 365 -11.52 4.62 -7.59
C SER A 365 -12.31 3.32 -7.82
N GLY A 366 -11.95 2.26 -7.09
CA GLY A 366 -12.64 0.97 -7.19
C GLY A 366 -14.11 1.04 -6.79
N LEU A 367 -14.46 1.82 -5.75
CA LEU A 367 -15.87 2.06 -5.39
C LEU A 367 -16.60 2.84 -6.48
N SER A 368 -15.96 3.85 -7.10
CA SER A 368 -16.53 4.60 -8.21
C SER A 368 -16.80 3.72 -9.44
N ALA A 369 -15.97 2.72 -9.68
CA ALA A 369 -16.15 1.80 -10.80
C ALA A 369 -17.31 0.81 -10.58
N LEU A 370 -17.73 0.59 -9.34
CA LEU A 370 -18.84 -0.30 -8.98
C LEU A 370 -20.23 0.36 -8.98
N VAL A 371 -20.30 1.68 -9.11
CA VAL A 371 -21.54 2.49 -9.18
C VAL A 371 -21.90 2.74 -10.62
#